data_4ae26a13853e261993987367c97228e4
#
_entry.id   4ae26a13853e261993987367c97228e4
#
_cell.length_a   1.000
_cell.length_b   1.000
_cell.length_c   1.000
_cell.angle_alpha   90.00
_cell.angle_beta   90.00
_cell.angle_gamma   90.00
#
_symmetry.space_group_name_H-M   'P 1'
#
loop_
_entity.id
_entity.type
_entity.pdbx_description
1 polymer ?
#
loop_
_entity_poly.entity_id
_entity_poly.type
_entity_poly.pdbx_seq_one_letter_code
_entity_poly.pdbx_strand_id
1 'polypeptide(L)'
;MNTQIEEFDMNENLEILQIIEEWKLDFHLGNAVKHILISGKKETEDEELEDLKSASWYLTRKIQVLNDETCNWENVKDLTKTTFIIPVCVESKDRYNNAVSVLGFLNKNFKTNVIIHELTKDDSKLDFISSLKNLKINHIVEVNSLDYYHRTRQLNEMLNIVKTPVVVNYDIDVILPVGSYIESQKLILEGTSDFVYPYGDGEFQREISLFFNRNDFNINFDLQSIENKLLKTLRSKYGHCIFANTKKYIKCGGENENFIGYGPEDQERENRFITLKYNVSRVDNLVYHFEHSRTKFSNGDSEYYEPNNKLFDKLSAMDYKSMSDYYDNVEYKQKYDKFN
;
A
#
# COMPACT_ATOMS: atom_id res chain seq x y z
N MET A 1 -9.63 -49.76 -0.14
CA MET A 1 -8.30 -49.56 -0.68
C MET A 1 -7.91 -48.07 -0.48
N ASN A 2 -8.09 -47.52 0.73
CA ASN A 2 -7.83 -46.13 1.02
C ASN A 2 -7.37 -45.88 2.48
N THR A 3 -6.81 -46.87 3.14
CA THR A 3 -6.40 -46.75 4.56
C THR A 3 -4.89 -46.81 4.79
N GLN A 4 -4.09 -47.01 3.74
CA GLN A 4 -2.62 -47.09 3.87
C GLN A 4 -1.87 -45.77 3.55
N ILE A 5 -2.53 -44.79 2.91
CA ILE A 5 -1.88 -43.51 2.55
C ILE A 5 -1.90 -42.52 3.71
N GLU A 6 -2.90 -42.59 4.58
CA GLU A 6 -3.01 -41.67 5.73
C GLU A 6 -2.10 -42.05 6.92
N GLU A 7 -1.72 -43.31 7.10
CA GLU A 7 -0.83 -43.73 8.18
C GLU A 7 0.65 -43.38 7.93
N PHE A 8 1.09 -43.26 6.70
CA PHE A 8 2.47 -42.89 6.36
C PHE A 8 2.75 -41.41 6.64
N ASP A 9 1.75 -40.57 6.43
CA ASP A 9 1.84 -39.10 6.60
C ASP A 9 1.84 -38.67 8.07
N MET A 10 1.22 -39.43 8.98
CA MET A 10 1.16 -39.13 10.41
C MET A 10 2.49 -39.36 11.15
N ASN A 11 3.24 -40.40 10.82
CA ASN A 11 4.51 -40.70 11.47
C ASN A 11 5.62 -39.69 11.13
N GLU A 12 5.67 -39.25 9.89
CA GLU A 12 6.66 -38.25 9.43
C GLU A 12 6.42 -36.86 10.06
N ASN A 13 5.18 -36.44 10.19
CA ASN A 13 4.83 -35.20 10.87
C ASN A 13 5.17 -35.25 12.38
N LEU A 14 5.10 -36.42 13.00
CA LEU A 14 5.49 -36.62 14.41
C LEU A 14 6.99 -36.43 14.63
N GLU A 15 7.84 -36.97 13.74
CA GLU A 15 9.30 -36.78 13.83
C GLU A 15 9.72 -35.32 13.68
N ILE A 16 9.08 -34.60 12.74
CA ILE A 16 9.32 -33.16 12.55
C ILE A 16 8.90 -32.35 13.79
N LEU A 17 7.74 -32.68 14.37
CA LEU A 17 7.26 -32.03 15.59
C LEU A 17 8.19 -32.30 16.77
N GLN A 18 8.72 -33.52 16.93
CA GLN A 18 9.71 -33.84 17.98
C GLN A 18 10.96 -32.97 17.85
N ILE A 19 11.51 -32.78 16.63
CA ILE A 19 12.67 -31.92 16.41
C ILE A 19 12.34 -30.47 16.83
N ILE A 20 11.17 -29.96 16.45
CA ILE A 20 10.74 -28.59 16.78
C ILE A 20 10.63 -28.41 18.29
N GLU A 21 10.06 -29.41 19.01
CA GLU A 21 9.87 -29.36 20.44
C GLU A 21 11.19 -29.52 21.23
N GLU A 22 12.04 -30.49 20.86
CA GLU A 22 13.34 -30.73 21.48
C GLU A 22 14.28 -29.54 21.38
N TRP A 23 14.28 -28.88 20.20
CA TRP A 23 15.12 -27.71 19.96
C TRP A 23 14.46 -26.41 20.40
N LYS A 24 13.23 -26.47 20.91
CA LYS A 24 12.43 -25.33 21.37
C LYS A 24 12.36 -24.21 20.31
N LEU A 25 12.17 -24.62 19.07
CA LEU A 25 12.08 -23.67 17.96
C LEU A 25 10.79 -22.86 18.10
N ASP A 26 10.90 -21.54 17.89
CA ASP A 26 9.71 -20.70 17.83
C ASP A 26 8.87 -20.98 16.56
N PHE A 27 7.72 -20.36 16.47
CA PHE A 27 6.77 -20.54 15.36
C PHE A 27 7.43 -20.39 13.98
N HIS A 28 8.29 -19.38 13.80
CA HIS A 28 8.91 -19.13 12.51
C HIS A 28 10.00 -20.15 12.18
N LEU A 29 10.89 -20.42 13.10
CA LEU A 29 11.95 -21.41 12.91
C LEU A 29 11.39 -22.82 12.75
N GLY A 30 10.38 -23.18 13.54
CA GLY A 30 9.72 -24.48 13.47
C GLY A 30 9.06 -24.72 12.09
N ASN A 31 8.33 -23.73 11.56
CA ASN A 31 7.76 -23.84 10.22
C ASN A 31 8.82 -23.85 9.10
N ALA A 32 9.91 -23.09 9.25
CA ALA A 32 11.00 -23.13 8.29
C ALA A 32 11.62 -24.54 8.20
N VAL A 33 11.94 -25.13 9.36
CA VAL A 33 12.49 -26.51 9.46
C VAL A 33 11.49 -27.52 8.90
N LYS A 34 10.20 -27.41 9.22
CA LYS A 34 9.16 -28.26 8.67
C LYS A 34 9.18 -28.27 7.14
N HIS A 35 9.14 -27.09 6.52
CA HIS A 35 9.12 -26.98 5.05
C HIS A 35 10.42 -27.48 4.41
N ILE A 36 11.59 -27.26 5.02
CA ILE A 36 12.87 -27.82 4.54
C ILE A 36 12.86 -29.34 4.55
N LEU A 37 12.39 -29.96 5.65
CA LEU A 37 12.37 -31.41 5.77
C LEU A 37 11.35 -32.07 4.83
N ILE A 38 10.22 -31.41 4.57
CA ILE A 38 9.21 -31.88 3.64
C ILE A 38 9.68 -31.73 2.18
N SER A 39 10.36 -30.63 1.82
CA SER A 39 10.82 -30.38 0.46
C SER A 39 11.69 -31.49 -0.09
N GLY A 40 12.63 -32.02 0.72
CA GLY A 40 13.52 -33.12 0.31
C GLY A 40 12.84 -34.48 0.04
N LYS A 41 11.52 -34.57 0.29
CA LYS A 41 10.71 -35.79 0.10
C LYS A 41 9.67 -35.66 -1.04
N LYS A 42 9.66 -34.55 -1.75
CA LYS A 42 8.71 -34.30 -2.84
C LYS A 42 9.03 -35.11 -4.07
N GLU A 43 7.99 -35.50 -4.82
CA GLU A 43 8.12 -36.26 -6.05
C GLU A 43 8.48 -35.40 -7.26
N THR A 44 8.19 -34.10 -7.20
CA THR A 44 8.43 -33.16 -8.30
C THR A 44 9.24 -31.96 -7.85
N GLU A 45 10.09 -31.44 -8.77
CA GLU A 45 10.88 -30.21 -8.54
C GLU A 45 9.99 -29.00 -8.25
N ASP A 46 8.80 -28.93 -8.82
CA ASP A 46 7.87 -27.80 -8.58
C ASP A 46 7.32 -27.82 -7.15
N GLU A 47 6.96 -28.97 -6.61
CA GLU A 47 6.50 -29.12 -5.23
C GLU A 47 7.65 -28.86 -4.24
N GLU A 48 8.85 -29.37 -4.53
CA GLU A 48 10.05 -29.07 -3.74
C GLU A 48 10.31 -27.56 -3.70
N LEU A 49 10.23 -26.89 -4.84
CA LEU A 49 10.44 -25.45 -4.95
C LEU A 49 9.42 -24.64 -4.13
N GLU A 50 8.15 -25.04 -4.10
CA GLU A 50 7.10 -24.36 -3.31
C GLU A 50 7.36 -24.50 -1.80
N ASP A 51 7.79 -25.67 -1.32
CA ASP A 51 8.15 -25.85 0.09
C ASP A 51 9.42 -25.06 0.45
N LEU A 52 10.43 -25.02 -0.41
CA LEU A 52 11.62 -24.21 -0.19
C LEU A 52 11.31 -22.72 -0.17
N LYS A 53 10.38 -22.23 -1.00
CA LYS A 53 9.88 -20.84 -0.93
C LYS A 53 9.17 -20.56 0.40
N SER A 54 8.38 -21.50 0.88
CA SER A 54 7.70 -21.40 2.17
C SER A 54 8.70 -21.34 3.32
N ALA A 55 9.70 -22.21 3.33
CA ALA A 55 10.80 -22.20 4.31
C ALA A 55 11.54 -20.87 4.30
N SER A 56 11.89 -20.37 3.11
CA SER A 56 12.55 -19.08 2.93
C SER A 56 11.72 -17.92 3.50
N TRP A 57 10.38 -17.95 3.31
CA TRP A 57 9.47 -16.95 3.87
C TRP A 57 9.53 -16.94 5.41
N TYR A 58 9.45 -18.09 6.06
CA TYR A 58 9.51 -18.19 7.52
C TYR A 58 10.86 -17.75 8.08
N LEU A 59 11.97 -18.12 7.44
CA LEU A 59 13.31 -17.63 7.81
C LEU A 59 13.44 -16.12 7.67
N THR A 60 12.97 -15.58 6.55
CA THR A 60 12.94 -14.14 6.31
C THR A 60 12.15 -13.42 7.42
N ARG A 61 10.99 -13.98 7.79
CA ARG A 61 10.16 -13.41 8.85
C ARG A 61 10.86 -13.45 10.22
N LYS A 62 11.57 -14.54 10.55
CA LYS A 62 12.37 -14.61 11.78
C LYS A 62 13.50 -13.59 11.81
N ILE A 63 14.22 -13.43 10.71
CA ILE A 63 15.26 -12.41 10.57
C ILE A 63 14.67 -11.00 10.77
N GLN A 64 13.49 -10.73 10.23
CA GLN A 64 12.79 -9.45 10.46
C GLN A 64 12.50 -9.23 11.94
N VAL A 65 11.92 -10.22 12.62
CA VAL A 65 11.64 -10.14 14.07
C VAL A 65 12.91 -9.84 14.85
N LEU A 66 14.01 -10.52 14.56
CA LEU A 66 15.31 -10.30 15.24
C LEU A 66 15.89 -8.92 14.89
N ASN A 67 15.76 -8.47 13.65
CA ASN A 67 16.19 -7.13 13.26
C ASN A 67 15.33 -6.04 13.92
N ASP A 68 14.03 -6.28 14.11
CA ASP A 68 13.14 -5.37 14.83
C ASP A 68 13.52 -5.26 16.31
N GLU A 69 13.95 -6.36 16.94
CA GLU A 69 14.48 -6.36 18.32
C GLU A 69 15.85 -5.65 18.41
N THR A 70 16.65 -5.70 17.33
CA THR A 70 17.96 -5.05 17.25
C THR A 70 17.90 -3.70 16.54
N CYS A 71 16.71 -3.28 16.11
CA CYS A 71 16.52 -2.05 15.33
C CYS A 71 17.05 -0.85 16.14
N ASN A 72 18.14 -0.31 15.70
CA ASN A 72 18.72 0.88 16.27
C ASN A 72 17.77 2.05 15.98
N TRP A 73 16.95 2.44 16.97
CA TRP A 73 15.93 3.49 16.91
C TRP A 73 16.47 4.85 16.41
N GLU A 74 17.82 5.01 16.37
CA GLU A 74 18.50 6.21 15.89
C GLU A 74 18.26 6.50 14.39
N ASN A 75 17.84 5.52 13.59
CA ASN A 75 17.65 5.69 12.14
C ASN A 75 16.20 5.89 11.70
N VAL A 76 15.21 5.68 12.58
CA VAL A 76 13.78 5.85 12.27
C VAL A 76 13.45 7.34 12.18
N LYS A 77 12.94 7.79 11.04
CA LYS A 77 12.62 9.19 10.80
C LYS A 77 11.26 9.56 11.36
N ASP A 78 11.16 10.76 11.93
CA ASP A 78 9.92 11.25 12.52
C ASP A 78 8.98 11.83 11.46
N LEU A 79 7.89 11.12 11.20
CA LEU A 79 6.75 11.57 10.42
C LEU A 79 5.46 11.58 11.27
N THR A 80 5.56 11.78 12.58
CA THR A 80 4.38 11.79 13.49
C THR A 80 3.39 12.92 13.20
N LYS A 81 3.80 13.96 12.47
CA LYS A 81 2.92 15.03 11.97
C LYS A 81 2.19 14.65 10.67
N THR A 82 2.40 13.43 10.18
CA THR A 82 1.81 12.91 8.95
C THR A 82 0.91 11.72 9.27
N THR A 83 -0.20 11.59 8.52
CA THR A 83 -1.05 10.41 8.51
C THR A 83 -1.16 9.90 7.08
N PHE A 84 -0.78 8.66 6.86
CA PHE A 84 -1.03 7.95 5.60
C PHE A 84 -2.45 7.41 5.62
N ILE A 85 -3.22 7.70 4.57
CA ILE A 85 -4.54 7.12 4.32
C ILE A 85 -4.42 6.14 3.15
N ILE A 86 -4.71 4.86 3.42
CA ILE A 86 -4.40 3.75 2.52
C ILE A 86 -5.67 2.93 2.27
N PRO A 87 -6.33 3.10 1.13
CA PRO A 87 -7.43 2.24 0.74
C PRO A 87 -6.89 0.90 0.22
N VAL A 88 -7.43 -0.21 0.69
CA VAL A 88 -6.91 -1.55 0.39
C VAL A 88 -8.04 -2.50 0.00
N CYS A 89 -7.81 -3.28 -1.06
CA CYS A 89 -8.61 -4.44 -1.39
C CYS A 89 -7.66 -5.59 -1.77
N VAL A 90 -7.52 -6.58 -0.88
CA VAL A 90 -6.62 -7.72 -1.09
C VAL A 90 -7.36 -8.84 -1.81
N GLU A 91 -7.28 -8.83 -3.14
CA GLU A 91 -7.96 -9.82 -4.01
C GLU A 91 -7.04 -10.96 -4.47
N SER A 92 -5.71 -10.83 -4.23
CA SER A 92 -4.71 -11.77 -4.71
C SER A 92 -3.48 -11.82 -3.80
N LYS A 93 -2.68 -12.89 -3.94
CA LYS A 93 -1.44 -13.07 -3.17
C LYS A 93 -0.40 -11.98 -3.47
N ASP A 94 -0.32 -11.51 -4.70
CA ASP A 94 0.59 -10.43 -5.09
C ASP A 94 0.21 -9.10 -4.43
N ARG A 95 -1.08 -8.76 -4.33
CA ARG A 95 -1.55 -7.59 -3.58
C ARG A 95 -1.28 -7.70 -2.08
N TYR A 96 -1.46 -8.88 -1.51
CA TYR A 96 -1.05 -9.15 -0.13
C TYR A 96 0.46 -8.91 0.06
N ASN A 97 1.29 -9.47 -0.83
CA ASN A 97 2.74 -9.30 -0.77
C ASN A 97 3.16 -7.83 -0.97
N ASN A 98 2.43 -7.05 -1.79
CA ASN A 98 2.65 -5.61 -1.90
C ASN A 98 2.40 -4.92 -0.56
N ALA A 99 1.29 -5.23 0.10
CA ALA A 99 0.96 -4.67 1.42
C ALA A 99 2.04 -4.99 2.46
N VAL A 100 2.53 -6.23 2.51
CA VAL A 100 3.63 -6.64 3.39
C VAL A 100 4.89 -5.82 3.13
N SER A 101 5.28 -5.69 1.85
CA SER A 101 6.50 -4.96 1.46
C SER A 101 6.40 -3.47 1.78
N VAL A 102 5.28 -2.85 1.44
CA VAL A 102 5.07 -1.40 1.61
C VAL A 102 4.95 -1.02 3.08
N LEU A 103 4.08 -1.70 3.84
CA LEU A 103 3.90 -1.41 5.26
C LEU A 103 5.16 -1.77 6.07
N GLY A 104 5.86 -2.84 5.69
CA GLY A 104 7.15 -3.20 6.26
C GLY A 104 8.20 -2.11 6.02
N PHE A 105 8.29 -1.57 4.79
CA PHE A 105 9.16 -0.45 4.46
C PHE A 105 8.83 0.81 5.27
N LEU A 106 7.55 1.17 5.37
CA LEU A 106 7.13 2.31 6.19
C LEU A 106 7.48 2.09 7.67
N ASN A 107 7.23 0.91 8.22
CA ASN A 107 7.55 0.55 9.60
C ASN A 107 9.05 0.60 9.90
N LYS A 108 9.89 0.16 8.95
CA LYS A 108 11.35 0.19 9.09
C LYS A 108 11.90 1.60 9.17
N ASN A 109 11.37 2.50 8.34
CA ASN A 109 11.99 3.80 8.10
C ASN A 109 11.34 4.95 8.88
N PHE A 110 10.06 4.80 9.30
CA PHE A 110 9.31 5.94 9.83
C PHE A 110 8.54 5.61 11.11
N LYS A 111 8.49 6.59 12.01
CA LYS A 111 7.48 6.68 13.06
C LYS A 111 6.36 7.58 12.56
N THR A 112 5.20 7.02 12.29
CA THR A 112 4.09 7.75 11.64
C THR A 112 2.71 7.21 12.02
N ASN A 113 1.66 7.91 11.59
CA ASN A 113 0.28 7.47 11.72
C ASN A 113 -0.20 6.88 10.38
N VAL A 114 -0.96 5.82 10.45
CA VAL A 114 -1.54 5.16 9.27
C VAL A 114 -3.01 4.87 9.55
N ILE A 115 -3.87 5.19 8.60
CA ILE A 115 -5.26 4.75 8.57
C ILE A 115 -5.39 3.84 7.36
N ILE A 116 -5.78 2.60 7.59
CA ILE A 116 -6.04 1.61 6.54
C ILE A 116 -7.54 1.39 6.47
N HIS A 117 -8.12 1.53 5.29
CA HIS A 117 -9.50 1.13 5.03
C HIS A 117 -9.48 -0.08 4.09
N GLU A 118 -9.65 -1.25 4.68
CA GLU A 118 -9.65 -2.52 3.96
C GLU A 118 -11.07 -2.89 3.55
N LEU A 119 -11.27 -3.06 2.24
CA LEU A 119 -12.47 -3.66 1.68
C LEU A 119 -12.24 -5.17 1.52
N THR A 120 -13.10 -5.99 2.10
CA THR A 120 -13.01 -7.45 2.03
C THR A 120 -14.40 -8.07 1.88
N LYS A 121 -14.44 -9.32 1.41
CA LYS A 121 -15.70 -10.10 1.36
C LYS A 121 -15.99 -10.83 2.66
N ASP A 122 -14.94 -11.11 3.42
CA ASP A 122 -14.97 -11.94 4.62
C ASP A 122 -14.17 -11.24 5.74
N ASP A 123 -13.24 -11.98 6.35
CA ASP A 123 -12.33 -11.47 7.36
C ASP A 123 -11.19 -10.66 6.75
N SER A 124 -10.59 -9.79 7.56
CA SER A 124 -9.39 -9.06 7.19
C SER A 124 -8.29 -9.98 6.67
N LYS A 125 -7.62 -9.54 5.62
CA LYS A 125 -6.44 -10.23 5.03
C LYS A 125 -5.12 -9.66 5.56
N LEU A 126 -5.15 -8.57 6.33
CA LEU A 126 -3.95 -7.87 6.83
C LEU A 126 -3.60 -8.30 8.26
N ASP A 127 -3.45 -9.59 8.50
CA ASP A 127 -3.18 -10.20 9.82
C ASP A 127 -1.83 -9.79 10.43
N PHE A 128 -0.86 -9.39 9.60
CA PHE A 128 0.50 -9.03 10.01
C PHE A 128 0.64 -7.61 10.60
N ILE A 129 -0.35 -6.71 10.43
CA ILE A 129 -0.22 -5.30 10.81
C ILE A 129 0.01 -5.07 12.30
N SER A 130 -0.44 -5.98 13.17
CA SER A 130 -0.21 -5.91 14.62
C SER A 130 1.28 -5.98 15.01
N SER A 131 2.14 -6.48 14.12
CA SER A 131 3.58 -6.57 14.32
C SER A 131 4.35 -5.28 13.99
N LEU A 132 3.69 -4.28 13.36
CA LEU A 132 4.32 -3.05 12.88
C LEU A 132 4.40 -1.99 13.98
N LYS A 133 5.47 -1.99 14.78
CA LYS A 133 5.59 -1.23 16.03
C LYS A 133 5.77 0.29 15.87
N ASN A 134 6.35 0.73 14.74
CA ASN A 134 6.62 2.14 14.47
C ASN A 134 5.42 2.85 13.82
N LEU A 135 4.43 2.10 13.36
CA LEU A 135 3.22 2.63 12.76
C LEU A 135 2.09 2.66 13.78
N LYS A 136 1.52 3.84 14.01
CA LYS A 136 0.27 3.97 14.76
C LYS A 136 -0.89 3.71 13.81
N ILE A 137 -1.33 2.45 13.73
CA ILE A 137 -2.33 2.00 12.76
C ILE A 137 -3.74 2.12 13.33
N ASN A 138 -4.64 2.76 12.56
CA ASN A 138 -6.09 2.64 12.70
C ASN A 138 -6.60 1.83 11.51
N HIS A 139 -7.09 0.63 11.75
CA HIS A 139 -7.54 -0.30 10.72
C HIS A 139 -9.07 -0.38 10.72
N ILE A 140 -9.66 0.02 9.61
CA ILE A 140 -11.10 -0.04 9.34
C ILE A 140 -11.32 -1.20 8.37
N VAL A 141 -12.18 -2.14 8.74
CA VAL A 141 -12.53 -3.28 7.88
C VAL A 141 -13.98 -3.11 7.44
N GLU A 142 -14.18 -2.96 6.14
CA GLU A 142 -15.49 -2.94 5.50
C GLU A 142 -15.75 -4.28 4.84
N VAL A 143 -16.69 -5.05 5.41
CA VAL A 143 -17.13 -6.32 4.81
C VAL A 143 -18.26 -6.04 3.85
N ASN A 144 -18.02 -6.22 2.56
CA ASN A 144 -18.99 -5.92 1.53
C ASN A 144 -18.84 -6.82 0.29
N SER A 145 -19.96 -7.28 -0.26
CA SER A 145 -20.02 -8.03 -1.52
C SER A 145 -19.96 -7.15 -2.77
N LEU A 146 -19.33 -5.98 -2.68
CA LEU A 146 -19.39 -4.94 -3.71
C LEU A 146 -19.11 -5.47 -5.13
N ASP A 147 -19.89 -4.96 -6.06
CA ASP A 147 -19.64 -5.11 -7.48
C ASP A 147 -18.63 -4.09 -8.02
N TYR A 148 -18.27 -3.10 -7.21
CA TYR A 148 -17.29 -2.07 -7.55
C TYR A 148 -16.46 -1.62 -6.31
N TYR A 149 -15.28 -1.08 -6.57
CA TYR A 149 -14.38 -0.50 -5.58
C TYR A 149 -14.48 1.02 -5.59
N HIS A 150 -14.95 1.62 -4.51
CA HIS A 150 -15.15 3.07 -4.41
C HIS A 150 -14.01 3.73 -3.64
N ARG A 151 -12.82 3.76 -4.26
CA ARG A 151 -11.59 4.27 -3.68
C ARG A 151 -11.72 5.70 -3.16
N THR A 152 -12.34 6.59 -3.92
CA THR A 152 -12.52 8.01 -3.57
C THR A 152 -13.35 8.19 -2.30
N ARG A 153 -14.42 7.40 -2.10
CA ARG A 153 -15.20 7.38 -0.85
C ARG A 153 -14.35 6.93 0.34
N GLN A 154 -13.64 5.82 0.22
CA GLN A 154 -12.80 5.32 1.31
C GLN A 154 -11.73 6.33 1.73
N LEU A 155 -11.13 7.04 0.77
CA LEU A 155 -10.16 8.10 1.03
C LEU A 155 -10.79 9.26 1.82
N ASN A 156 -12.00 9.69 1.48
CA ASN A 156 -12.70 10.75 2.21
C ASN A 156 -13.11 10.33 3.63
N GLU A 157 -13.59 9.09 3.80
CA GLU A 157 -13.90 8.54 5.12
C GLU A 157 -12.67 8.56 6.03
N MET A 158 -11.51 8.13 5.51
CA MET A 158 -10.25 8.22 6.24
C MET A 158 -9.81 9.67 6.48
N LEU A 159 -9.91 10.54 5.46
CA LEU A 159 -9.54 11.96 5.55
C LEU A 159 -10.36 12.68 6.64
N ASN A 160 -11.64 12.34 6.78
CA ASN A 160 -12.53 12.90 7.80
C ASN A 160 -12.04 12.65 9.24
N ILE A 161 -11.30 11.59 9.49
CA ILE A 161 -10.78 11.24 10.82
C ILE A 161 -9.30 11.57 11.03
N VAL A 162 -8.57 12.05 10.01
CA VAL A 162 -7.16 12.50 10.12
C VAL A 162 -7.04 13.64 11.13
N LYS A 163 -6.04 13.57 12.02
CA LYS A 163 -5.80 14.60 13.07
C LYS A 163 -4.49 15.36 12.86
N THR A 164 -3.65 14.92 11.95
CA THR A 164 -2.33 15.52 11.69
C THR A 164 -2.41 16.65 10.67
N PRO A 165 -1.45 17.61 10.69
CA PRO A 165 -1.42 18.71 9.73
C PRO A 165 -1.11 18.27 8.31
N VAL A 166 -0.45 17.11 8.14
CA VAL A 166 -0.13 16.51 6.83
C VAL A 166 -0.88 15.20 6.69
N VAL A 167 -1.49 14.99 5.54
CA VAL A 167 -2.09 13.73 5.12
C VAL A 167 -1.44 13.25 3.83
N VAL A 168 -1.33 11.94 3.67
CA VAL A 168 -0.83 11.32 2.44
C VAL A 168 -1.89 10.36 1.91
N ASN A 169 -2.45 10.68 0.72
CA ASN A 169 -3.16 9.70 -0.06
C ASN A 169 -2.10 8.75 -0.65
N TYR A 170 -2.19 7.45 -0.34
CA TYR A 170 -1.10 6.54 -0.57
C TYR A 170 -1.58 5.18 -1.06
N ASP A 171 -1.04 4.73 -2.19
CA ASP A 171 -1.35 3.39 -2.71
C ASP A 171 -0.48 2.33 -2.02
N ILE A 172 -1.09 1.17 -1.73
CA ILE A 172 -0.45 0.09 -0.96
C ILE A 172 0.61 -0.70 -1.75
N ASP A 173 0.91 -0.29 -2.95
CA ASP A 173 1.84 -0.95 -3.86
C ASP A 173 2.99 -0.05 -4.33
N VAL A 174 3.21 1.06 -3.63
CA VAL A 174 4.30 1.99 -3.97
C VAL A 174 5.26 2.23 -2.81
N ILE A 175 6.52 2.46 -3.14
CA ILE A 175 7.56 2.94 -2.23
C ILE A 175 8.42 4.00 -2.91
N LEU A 176 9.05 4.85 -2.12
CA LEU A 176 9.93 5.90 -2.59
C LEU A 176 11.21 5.95 -1.74
N PRO A 177 12.27 6.61 -2.21
CA PRO A 177 13.42 6.93 -1.37
C PRO A 177 12.99 7.69 -0.11
N VAL A 178 13.60 7.35 1.02
CA VAL A 178 13.26 7.92 2.34
C VAL A 178 13.27 9.45 2.34
N GLY A 179 14.19 10.07 1.60
CA GLY A 179 14.28 11.52 1.46
C GLY A 179 13.04 12.17 0.86
N SER A 180 12.34 11.47 -0.06
CA SER A 180 11.12 11.99 -0.69
C SER A 180 10.00 12.22 0.31
N TYR A 181 9.82 11.31 1.29
CA TYR A 181 8.82 11.45 2.34
C TYR A 181 9.14 12.62 3.28
N ILE A 182 10.41 12.74 3.67
CA ILE A 182 10.88 13.78 4.60
C ILE A 182 10.73 15.16 3.95
N GLU A 183 11.19 15.31 2.71
CA GLU A 183 11.13 16.59 2.00
C GLU A 183 9.67 17.00 1.74
N SER A 184 8.81 16.05 1.36
CA SER A 184 7.39 16.35 1.14
C SER A 184 6.69 16.82 2.42
N GLN A 185 6.93 16.15 3.57
CA GLN A 185 6.40 16.61 4.85
C GLN A 185 6.91 18.02 5.18
N LYS A 186 8.19 18.28 4.98
CA LYS A 186 8.83 19.56 5.28
C LYS A 186 8.20 20.68 4.45
N LEU A 187 8.08 20.53 3.13
CA LEU A 187 7.47 21.54 2.24
C LEU A 187 6.04 21.91 2.65
N ILE A 188 5.25 20.94 3.09
CA ILE A 188 3.89 21.19 3.60
C ILE A 188 3.91 21.92 4.95
N LEU A 189 4.75 21.50 5.89
CA LEU A 189 4.81 22.09 7.24
C LEU A 189 5.37 23.51 7.24
N GLU A 190 6.29 23.82 6.34
CA GLU A 190 6.84 25.16 6.13
C GLU A 190 5.87 26.08 5.36
N GLY A 191 4.79 25.54 4.80
CA GLY A 191 3.80 26.29 4.03
C GLY A 191 4.27 26.69 2.62
N THR A 192 5.40 26.15 2.17
CA THR A 192 5.94 26.37 0.83
C THR A 192 5.03 25.73 -0.24
N SER A 193 4.41 24.61 0.09
CA SER A 193 3.50 23.89 -0.80
C SER A 193 2.24 23.48 -0.05
N ASP A 194 1.14 23.36 -0.80
CA ASP A 194 -0.14 22.88 -0.30
C ASP A 194 -0.29 21.38 -0.57
N PHE A 195 0.25 20.96 -1.70
CA PHE A 195 0.28 19.59 -2.19
C PHE A 195 1.66 19.28 -2.77
N VAL A 196 2.17 18.08 -2.49
CA VAL A 196 3.48 17.64 -2.96
C VAL A 196 3.38 16.23 -3.51
N TYR A 197 3.69 16.04 -4.79
CA TYR A 197 4.00 14.74 -5.34
C TYR A 197 5.42 14.37 -4.94
N PRO A 198 5.66 13.29 -4.16
CA PRO A 198 6.98 12.96 -3.64
C PRO A 198 7.90 12.30 -4.67
N TYR A 199 7.59 12.45 -5.96
CA TYR A 199 8.34 11.93 -7.11
C TYR A 199 8.25 12.87 -8.31
N GLY A 200 9.23 12.74 -9.22
CA GLY A 200 9.33 13.57 -10.42
C GLY A 200 8.28 13.23 -11.49
N ASP A 201 8.14 14.12 -12.46
CA ASP A 201 7.28 13.94 -13.63
C ASP A 201 7.99 13.10 -14.71
N GLY A 202 7.24 12.38 -15.53
CA GLY A 202 7.76 11.66 -16.70
C GLY A 202 8.44 10.34 -16.34
N GLU A 203 9.77 10.26 -16.47
CA GLU A 203 10.50 9.00 -16.38
C GLU A 203 10.93 8.62 -14.95
N PHE A 204 10.35 9.22 -13.93
CA PHE A 204 10.68 8.93 -12.54
C PHE A 204 9.98 7.70 -11.95
N GLN A 205 9.10 7.06 -12.71
CA GLN A 205 8.43 5.85 -12.25
C GLN A 205 9.17 4.59 -12.66
N ARG A 206 9.23 3.61 -11.74
CA ARG A 206 9.80 2.28 -11.96
C ARG A 206 8.78 1.23 -11.56
N GLU A 207 8.50 0.29 -12.45
CA GLU A 207 7.65 -0.85 -12.17
C GLU A 207 8.51 -2.06 -11.79
N ILE A 208 8.21 -2.63 -10.65
CA ILE A 208 8.85 -3.83 -10.11
C ILE A 208 7.96 -5.02 -10.49
N SER A 209 8.52 -5.94 -11.32
CA SER A 209 7.77 -7.08 -11.84
C SER A 209 7.17 -7.97 -10.76
N LEU A 210 6.03 -8.60 -11.07
CA LEU A 210 5.43 -9.68 -10.28
C LEU A 210 6.41 -10.83 -9.96
N PHE A 211 7.35 -11.10 -10.88
CA PHE A 211 8.35 -12.16 -10.73
C PHE A 211 9.55 -11.77 -9.88
N PHE A 212 9.59 -10.54 -9.38
CA PHE A 212 10.64 -10.11 -8.48
C PHE A 212 10.57 -10.88 -7.17
N ASN A 213 11.67 -11.55 -6.82
CA ASN A 213 11.79 -12.17 -5.50
C ASN A 213 11.93 -11.08 -4.42
N ARG A 214 10.87 -10.83 -3.69
CA ARG A 214 10.80 -9.79 -2.66
C ARG A 214 11.49 -10.16 -1.36
N ASN A 215 11.95 -11.40 -1.20
CA ASN A 215 12.55 -11.86 0.06
C ASN A 215 13.77 -11.01 0.43
N ASP A 216 14.65 -10.74 -0.54
CA ASP A 216 15.86 -9.92 -0.30
C ASP A 216 15.48 -8.48 0.12
N PHE A 217 14.46 -7.90 -0.53
CA PHE A 217 13.96 -6.58 -0.17
C PHE A 217 13.30 -6.58 1.21
N ASN A 218 12.43 -7.55 1.49
CA ASN A 218 11.67 -7.62 2.74
C ASN A 218 12.53 -7.92 3.98
N ILE A 219 13.75 -8.43 3.80
CA ILE A 219 14.71 -8.60 4.91
C ILE A 219 15.17 -7.24 5.44
N ASN A 220 15.57 -6.34 4.56
CA ASN A 220 16.20 -5.08 4.92
C ASN A 220 15.42 -3.84 4.49
N PHE A 221 14.40 -4.00 3.66
CA PHE A 221 13.66 -2.92 3.00
C PHE A 221 14.61 -1.90 2.34
N ASP A 222 15.68 -2.42 1.72
CA ASP A 222 16.72 -1.61 1.06
C ASP A 222 16.37 -1.43 -0.42
N LEU A 223 16.18 -0.17 -0.82
CA LEU A 223 15.89 0.19 -2.21
C LEU A 223 16.99 -0.20 -3.18
N GLN A 224 18.27 -0.25 -2.73
CA GLN A 224 19.37 -0.68 -3.59
C GLN A 224 19.20 -2.13 -4.08
N SER A 225 18.55 -2.97 -3.28
CA SER A 225 18.22 -4.34 -3.68
C SER A 225 17.26 -4.41 -4.88
N ILE A 226 16.50 -3.34 -5.10
CA ILE A 226 15.54 -3.20 -6.19
C ILE A 226 16.15 -2.50 -7.39
N GLU A 227 16.96 -1.46 -7.20
CA GLU A 227 17.44 -0.55 -8.26
C GLU A 227 18.12 -1.27 -9.42
N ASN A 228 18.85 -2.35 -9.15
CA ASN A 228 19.53 -3.14 -10.18
C ASN A 228 18.62 -4.17 -10.88
N LYS A 229 17.36 -4.28 -10.46
CA LYS A 229 16.40 -5.29 -10.95
C LYS A 229 15.18 -4.66 -11.62
N LEU A 230 15.25 -3.39 -11.94
CA LEU A 230 14.17 -2.62 -12.52
C LEU A 230 13.96 -2.95 -13.99
N LEU A 231 12.72 -3.25 -14.33
CA LEU A 231 12.38 -3.82 -15.62
C LEU A 231 11.69 -2.84 -16.55
N LYS A 232 10.98 -1.84 -16.02
CA LYS A 232 10.15 -0.98 -16.85
C LYS A 232 10.02 0.43 -16.30
N THR A 233 10.24 1.41 -17.15
CA THR A 233 9.90 2.81 -16.86
C THR A 233 8.47 3.06 -17.27
N LEU A 234 7.65 3.53 -16.34
CA LEU A 234 6.30 4.00 -16.60
C LEU A 234 6.31 5.52 -16.76
N ARG A 235 5.32 6.05 -17.50
CA ARG A 235 5.11 7.48 -17.67
C ARG A 235 3.74 7.84 -17.14
N SER A 236 3.63 8.01 -15.83
CA SER A 236 2.46 8.61 -15.19
C SER A 236 2.91 9.71 -14.27
N LYS A 237 2.08 10.68 -14.02
CA LYS A 237 2.42 11.79 -13.13
C LYS A 237 1.38 12.09 -12.05
N TYR A 238 0.30 11.33 -12.00
CA TYR A 238 -0.86 11.70 -11.18
C TYR A 238 -1.16 10.74 -10.03
N GLY A 239 -0.87 9.46 -10.20
CA GLY A 239 -1.22 8.40 -9.25
C GLY A 239 -0.22 8.20 -8.11
N HIS A 240 -0.21 7.00 -7.54
CA HIS A 240 0.69 6.50 -6.52
C HIS A 240 0.53 7.11 -5.14
N CYS A 241 0.91 8.37 -4.95
CA CYS A 241 0.76 9.05 -3.66
C CYS A 241 0.90 10.57 -3.82
N ILE A 242 0.28 11.29 -2.88
CA ILE A 242 0.40 12.74 -2.75
C ILE A 242 0.37 13.14 -1.29
N PHE A 243 1.31 13.98 -0.88
CA PHE A 243 1.30 14.68 0.40
C PHE A 243 0.46 15.94 0.29
N ALA A 244 -0.37 16.20 1.28
CA ALA A 244 -1.26 17.33 1.29
C ALA A 244 -1.31 18.02 2.67
N ASN A 245 -1.48 19.34 2.66
CA ASN A 245 -1.96 20.04 3.84
C ASN A 245 -3.40 19.60 4.12
N THR A 246 -3.63 18.94 5.24
CA THR A 246 -4.91 18.32 5.58
C THR A 246 -6.09 19.27 5.48
N LYS A 247 -5.95 20.50 6.00
CA LYS A 247 -7.03 21.50 5.96
C LYS A 247 -7.33 21.96 4.54
N LYS A 248 -6.30 22.15 3.71
CA LYS A 248 -6.47 22.57 2.33
C LYS A 248 -7.05 21.44 1.47
N TYR A 249 -6.67 20.19 1.75
CA TYR A 249 -7.23 19.04 1.05
C TYR A 249 -8.73 18.88 1.34
N ILE A 250 -9.14 19.00 2.59
CA ILE A 250 -10.55 19.02 2.97
C ILE A 250 -11.28 20.20 2.32
N LYS A 251 -10.70 21.40 2.39
CA LYS A 251 -11.31 22.61 1.84
C LYS A 251 -11.56 22.51 0.33
N CYS A 252 -10.64 21.95 -0.43
CA CYS A 252 -10.82 21.77 -1.88
C CYS A 252 -11.71 20.58 -2.26
N GLY A 253 -12.36 19.91 -1.30
CA GLY A 253 -13.34 18.85 -1.53
C GLY A 253 -12.84 17.42 -1.37
N GLY A 254 -11.59 17.21 -0.89
CA GLY A 254 -11.03 15.87 -0.75
C GLY A 254 -10.91 15.13 -2.07
N GLU A 255 -11.32 13.86 -2.13
CA GLU A 255 -11.49 13.11 -3.37
C GLU A 255 -12.91 13.31 -3.93
N ASN A 256 -13.04 13.35 -5.25
CA ASN A 256 -14.36 13.49 -5.85
C ASN A 256 -15.06 12.12 -5.94
N GLU A 257 -16.04 11.90 -5.04
CA GLU A 257 -16.78 10.62 -4.96
C GLU A 257 -17.70 10.35 -6.16
N ASN A 258 -17.84 11.28 -7.07
CA ASN A 258 -18.55 11.02 -8.32
C ASN A 258 -17.71 10.19 -9.32
N PHE A 259 -16.40 10.00 -9.04
CA PHE A 259 -15.57 8.99 -9.72
C PHE A 259 -15.72 7.66 -9.00
N ILE A 260 -16.30 6.68 -9.66
CA ILE A 260 -16.54 5.32 -9.14
C ILE A 260 -15.66 4.33 -9.90
N GLY A 261 -14.97 3.44 -9.20
CA GLY A 261 -14.10 2.46 -9.82
C GLY A 261 -12.87 3.10 -10.50
N TYR A 262 -12.46 2.56 -11.64
CA TYR A 262 -11.28 3.02 -12.38
C TYR A 262 -11.59 4.23 -13.27
N GLY A 263 -10.74 5.25 -13.22
CA GLY A 263 -10.92 6.46 -14.00
C GLY A 263 -9.80 7.49 -13.86
N PRO A 264 -9.98 8.72 -14.38
CA PRO A 264 -9.00 9.80 -14.31
C PRO A 264 -9.12 10.66 -13.03
N GLU A 265 -9.52 10.07 -11.90
CA GLU A 265 -9.69 10.77 -10.61
C GLU A 265 -8.41 11.47 -10.14
N ASP A 266 -7.24 10.84 -10.38
CA ASP A 266 -5.95 11.40 -10.02
C ASP A 266 -5.59 12.62 -10.87
N GLN A 267 -5.96 12.60 -12.16
CA GLN A 267 -5.76 13.74 -13.07
C GLN A 267 -6.72 14.89 -12.72
N GLU A 268 -7.97 14.56 -12.38
CA GLU A 268 -8.95 15.55 -11.92
C GLU A 268 -8.43 16.26 -10.68
N ARG A 269 -7.90 15.53 -9.72
CA ARG A 269 -7.36 16.07 -8.48
C ARG A 269 -6.26 17.10 -8.73
N GLU A 270 -5.25 16.79 -9.57
CA GLU A 270 -4.20 17.76 -9.91
C GLU A 270 -4.77 18.97 -10.66
N ASN A 271 -5.62 18.75 -11.67
CA ASN A 271 -6.27 19.83 -12.41
C ASN A 271 -7.04 20.78 -11.50
N ARG A 272 -7.79 20.24 -10.54
CA ARG A 272 -8.53 21.01 -9.53
C ARG A 272 -7.61 21.85 -8.66
N PHE A 273 -6.51 21.27 -8.17
CA PHE A 273 -5.54 22.03 -7.36
C PHE A 273 -4.97 23.20 -8.12
N ILE A 274 -4.59 23.01 -9.37
CA ILE A 274 -4.04 24.05 -10.23
C ILE A 274 -5.13 25.12 -10.52
N THR A 275 -6.33 24.72 -10.89
CA THR A 275 -7.44 25.62 -11.20
C THR A 275 -7.84 26.45 -9.99
N LEU A 276 -7.85 25.86 -8.78
CA LEU A 276 -8.11 26.56 -7.51
C LEU A 276 -6.89 27.30 -6.95
N LYS A 277 -5.79 27.36 -7.71
CA LYS A 277 -4.56 28.12 -7.38
C LYS A 277 -3.88 27.70 -6.08
N TYR A 278 -3.92 26.42 -5.77
CA TYR A 278 -3.09 25.85 -4.71
C TYR A 278 -1.63 25.69 -5.18
N ASN A 279 -0.70 25.78 -4.25
CA ASN A 279 0.72 25.56 -4.51
C ASN A 279 0.99 24.05 -4.59
N VAL A 280 1.21 23.55 -5.79
CA VAL A 280 1.57 22.15 -6.07
C VAL A 280 3.03 22.06 -6.41
N SER A 281 3.77 21.16 -5.76
CA SER A 281 5.19 20.90 -6.04
C SER A 281 5.47 19.42 -6.27
N ARG A 282 6.67 19.13 -6.78
CA ARG A 282 7.20 17.79 -6.96
C ARG A 282 8.60 17.68 -6.36
N VAL A 283 8.93 16.50 -5.87
CA VAL A 283 10.28 16.14 -5.48
C VAL A 283 10.90 15.35 -6.64
N ASP A 284 12.03 15.80 -7.16
CA ASP A 284 12.73 15.13 -8.27
C ASP A 284 13.42 13.84 -7.80
N ASN A 285 12.62 12.80 -7.58
CA ASN A 285 13.07 11.50 -7.14
C ASN A 285 12.23 10.38 -7.76
N LEU A 286 12.69 9.14 -7.64
CA LEU A 286 12.00 7.97 -8.18
C LEU A 286 10.81 7.56 -7.31
N VAL A 287 9.83 6.93 -7.95
CA VAL A 287 8.79 6.12 -7.30
C VAL A 287 8.83 4.71 -7.87
N TYR A 288 8.70 3.72 -6.99
CA TYR A 288 8.71 2.31 -7.32
C TYR A 288 7.32 1.73 -7.10
N HIS A 289 6.72 1.21 -8.17
CA HIS A 289 5.43 0.56 -8.16
C HIS A 289 5.59 -0.96 -8.24
N PHE A 290 5.11 -1.68 -7.26
CA PHE A 290 5.04 -3.13 -7.30
C PHE A 290 3.89 -3.58 -8.20
N GLU A 291 4.23 -4.21 -9.32
CA GLU A 291 3.24 -4.79 -10.22
C GLU A 291 2.30 -5.76 -9.47
N HIS A 292 1.05 -5.79 -9.91
CA HIS A 292 0.02 -6.68 -9.36
C HIS A 292 -0.95 -7.12 -10.45
N SER A 293 -1.64 -8.23 -10.21
CA SER A 293 -2.72 -8.70 -11.07
C SER A 293 -3.81 -7.64 -11.21
N ARG A 294 -4.28 -7.42 -12.42
CA ARG A 294 -5.40 -6.54 -12.69
C ARG A 294 -6.70 -7.28 -12.47
N THR A 295 -7.63 -6.66 -11.76
CA THR A 295 -8.96 -7.18 -11.48
C THR A 295 -10.01 -6.33 -12.21
N LYS A 296 -11.29 -6.72 -12.08
CA LYS A 296 -12.40 -5.92 -12.62
C LYS A 296 -12.46 -4.49 -12.07
N PHE A 297 -11.81 -4.22 -10.93
CA PHE A 297 -11.79 -2.90 -10.30
C PHE A 297 -10.63 -2.00 -10.77
N SER A 298 -9.66 -2.55 -11.48
CA SER A 298 -8.43 -1.85 -11.85
C SER A 298 -8.14 -1.88 -13.36
N ASN A 299 -9.19 -1.93 -14.19
CA ASN A 299 -9.05 -1.89 -15.64
C ASN A 299 -10.08 -0.95 -16.30
N GLY A 300 -9.80 -0.58 -17.56
CA GLY A 300 -10.66 0.30 -18.34
C GLY A 300 -11.94 -0.34 -18.90
N ASP A 301 -12.20 -1.65 -18.62
CA ASP A 301 -13.40 -2.35 -19.07
C ASP A 301 -14.58 -2.15 -18.11
N SER A 302 -14.40 -1.36 -17.05
CA SER A 302 -15.43 -1.01 -16.08
C SER A 302 -16.55 -0.18 -16.75
N GLU A 303 -17.80 -0.46 -16.40
CA GLU A 303 -18.97 0.34 -16.80
C GLU A 303 -18.88 1.81 -16.38
N TYR A 304 -18.04 2.11 -15.39
CA TYR A 304 -17.81 3.47 -14.89
C TYR A 304 -16.75 4.25 -15.67
N TYR A 305 -15.94 3.57 -16.50
CA TYR A 305 -14.81 4.23 -17.17
C TYR A 305 -15.24 5.37 -18.08
N GLU A 306 -16.22 5.14 -18.94
CA GLU A 306 -16.74 6.16 -19.86
C GLU A 306 -17.48 7.31 -19.14
N PRO A 307 -18.36 7.05 -18.16
CA PRO A 307 -18.92 8.09 -17.29
C PRO A 307 -17.86 8.92 -16.56
N ASN A 308 -16.81 8.29 -16.02
CA ASN A 308 -15.72 8.97 -15.34
C ASN A 308 -14.95 9.90 -16.30
N ASN A 309 -14.66 9.47 -17.53
CA ASN A 309 -14.01 10.34 -18.53
C ASN A 309 -14.87 11.56 -18.90
N LYS A 310 -16.17 11.38 -19.09
CA LYS A 310 -17.09 12.50 -19.35
C LYS A 310 -17.16 13.48 -18.17
N LEU A 311 -17.12 12.97 -16.96
CA LEU A 311 -17.07 13.82 -15.77
C LEU A 311 -15.76 14.60 -15.73
N PHE A 312 -14.63 13.94 -16.01
CA PHE A 312 -13.31 14.59 -16.08
C PHE A 312 -13.28 15.70 -17.12
N ASP A 313 -13.76 15.44 -18.33
CA ASP A 313 -13.82 16.44 -19.41
C ASP A 313 -14.63 17.67 -18.98
N LYS A 314 -15.78 17.44 -18.35
CA LYS A 314 -16.62 18.52 -17.81
C LYS A 314 -15.88 19.36 -16.76
N LEU A 315 -15.21 18.70 -15.80
CA LEU A 315 -14.51 19.38 -14.71
C LEU A 315 -13.26 20.10 -15.21
N SER A 316 -12.54 19.52 -16.16
CA SER A 316 -11.32 20.09 -16.74
C SER A 316 -11.57 21.38 -17.52
N ALA A 317 -12.79 21.55 -18.03
CA ALA A 317 -13.20 22.77 -18.74
C ALA A 317 -13.62 23.93 -17.81
N MET A 318 -13.67 23.70 -16.48
CA MET A 318 -14.10 24.72 -15.52
C MET A 318 -12.98 25.74 -15.25
N ASP A 319 -13.38 27.01 -15.15
CA ASP A 319 -12.54 28.05 -14.59
C ASP A 319 -12.52 28.03 -13.06
N TYR A 320 -11.73 28.91 -12.45
CA TYR A 320 -11.62 29.00 -10.98
C TYR A 320 -12.98 29.11 -10.30
N LYS A 321 -13.86 30.00 -10.80
CA LYS A 321 -15.15 30.28 -10.17
C LYS A 321 -16.06 29.07 -10.25
N SER A 322 -16.21 28.50 -11.42
CA SER A 322 -17.05 27.32 -11.66
C SER A 322 -16.57 26.11 -10.88
N MET A 323 -15.25 25.90 -10.78
CA MET A 323 -14.62 24.85 -10.00
C MET A 323 -14.86 25.05 -8.49
N SER A 324 -14.69 26.27 -7.98
CA SER A 324 -14.98 26.60 -6.59
C SER A 324 -16.45 26.37 -6.25
N ASP A 325 -17.35 26.92 -7.07
CA ASP A 325 -18.80 26.76 -6.86
C ASP A 325 -19.22 25.26 -6.90
N TYR A 326 -18.62 24.45 -7.77
CA TYR A 326 -18.87 23.02 -7.82
C TYR A 326 -18.46 22.33 -6.52
N TYR A 327 -17.21 22.54 -6.06
CA TYR A 327 -16.71 21.87 -4.86
C TYR A 327 -17.25 22.45 -3.54
N ASP A 328 -17.77 23.67 -3.55
CA ASP A 328 -18.48 24.22 -2.39
C ASP A 328 -19.87 23.59 -2.20
N ASN A 329 -20.50 23.13 -3.29
CA ASN A 329 -21.86 22.61 -3.29
C ASN A 329 -21.97 21.11 -3.58
N VAL A 330 -20.87 20.37 -3.77
CA VAL A 330 -20.93 18.95 -4.07
C VAL A 330 -21.52 18.14 -2.94
N GLU A 331 -22.48 17.28 -3.25
CA GLU A 331 -23.37 16.61 -2.28
C GLU A 331 -22.62 15.70 -1.31
N TYR A 332 -21.60 14.97 -1.77
CA TYR A 332 -20.90 14.01 -0.91
C TYR A 332 -20.20 14.66 0.30
N LYS A 333 -19.85 15.94 0.23
CA LYS A 333 -19.25 16.67 1.37
C LYS A 333 -20.14 16.68 2.60
N GLN A 334 -21.46 16.69 2.42
CA GLN A 334 -22.43 16.73 3.52
C GLN A 334 -22.37 15.47 4.41
N LYS A 335 -21.77 14.40 3.93
CA LYS A 335 -21.57 13.16 4.70
C LYS A 335 -20.48 13.28 5.79
N TYR A 336 -19.64 14.29 5.73
CA TYR A 336 -18.43 14.40 6.53
C TYR A 336 -18.38 15.67 7.36
N ASP A 337 -18.24 15.52 8.68
CA ASP A 337 -18.24 16.65 9.62
C ASP A 337 -17.14 17.69 9.34
N LYS A 338 -15.98 17.23 8.88
CA LYS A 338 -14.83 18.11 8.60
C LYS A 338 -14.90 18.83 7.26
N PHE A 339 -15.78 18.44 6.36
CA PHE A 339 -15.91 19.02 5.04
C PHE A 339 -16.93 20.18 5.03
N ASN A 340 -17.69 20.31 6.11
CA ASN A 340 -18.72 21.34 6.31
C ASN A 340 -18.17 22.59 7.02
#